data_dad4f5f4c6c566ba7bd5cf9a24a3334c
#
_entry.id   dad4f5f4c6c566ba7bd5cf9a24a3334c
#
_cell.length_a   1.000
_cell.length_b   1.000
_cell.length_c   1.000
_cell.angle_alpha   90.00
_cell.angle_beta   90.00
_cell.angle_gamma   90.00
#
_symmetry.space_group_name_H-M   'P 1'
#
loop_
_entity.id
_entity.type
_entity.pdbx_description
1 polymer ?
#
loop_
_entity_poly.entity_id
_entity_poly.type
_entity_poly.pdbx_seq_one_letter_code
_entity_poly.pdbx_strand_id
1 'polypeptide(L)'
;MNTIGISVISNRTHITLLAEDILYLSLSGRKTVIHVTGDRIYETYTPIDELAKNLGSAFIRVDRCYLVSAKAIHDVTKTIDLINGESLDYARRRKREIVEQLRIERQKIGRTLERNDAPASQEEYHRHYASFDHVPFAFTDIEMVFSEEHSAVDWIFRYGNRALAELEKLPLEQLIDHSFGSIFPNMDAKWLRVYERTALYGETLEITDYSPEIDTELKIICFPTFPGHCGCMLFDRRTIQTVQGSTSEN
;
A
#
# COMPACT_ATOMS: atom_id res chain seq x y z
N MET A 1 19.56 3.94 -6.41
CA MET A 1 18.35 4.45 -7.10
C MET A 1 18.36 5.96 -6.99
N ASN A 2 18.20 6.71 -8.10
CA ASN A 2 18.03 8.16 -8.01
C ASN A 2 16.63 8.45 -7.48
N THR A 3 16.54 8.86 -6.24
CA THR A 3 15.28 9.25 -5.62
C THR A 3 14.82 10.56 -6.26
N ILE A 4 13.74 10.51 -7.04
CA ILE A 4 13.13 11.69 -7.63
C ILE A 4 12.40 12.45 -6.53
N GLY A 5 12.67 13.74 -6.42
CA GLY A 5 12.03 14.63 -5.45
C GLY A 5 11.74 16.00 -6.03
N ILE A 6 10.83 16.72 -5.42
CA ILE A 6 10.57 18.12 -5.72
C ILE A 6 10.93 18.99 -4.52
N SER A 7 11.54 20.14 -4.81
CA SER A 7 11.81 21.16 -3.79
C SER A 7 10.82 22.30 -3.99
N VAL A 8 10.08 22.63 -2.94
CA VAL A 8 9.05 23.69 -2.95
C VAL A 8 9.21 24.60 -1.74
N ILE A 9 8.68 25.80 -1.83
CA ILE A 9 8.52 26.69 -0.68
C ILE A 9 7.09 26.55 -0.16
N SER A 10 6.95 26.03 1.05
CA SER A 10 5.68 25.94 1.76
C SER A 10 5.81 26.69 3.10
N ASN A 11 4.86 27.55 3.43
CA ASN A 11 4.88 28.36 4.66
C ASN A 11 6.22 29.07 4.93
N ARG A 12 6.84 29.65 3.88
CA ARG A 12 8.14 30.33 3.89
C ARG A 12 9.34 29.44 4.21
N THR A 13 9.17 28.11 4.19
CA THR A 13 10.22 27.12 4.43
C THR A 13 10.48 26.33 3.15
N HIS A 14 11.75 26.09 2.86
CA HIS A 14 12.14 25.17 1.79
C HIS A 14 11.93 23.73 2.25
N ILE A 15 11.17 22.96 1.48
CA ILE A 15 10.82 21.56 1.76
C ILE A 15 11.18 20.73 0.54
N THR A 16 11.83 19.60 0.76
CA THR A 16 12.04 18.58 -0.28
C THR A 16 11.10 17.43 0.00
N LEU A 17 10.25 17.10 -1.00
CA LEU A 17 9.30 15.99 -0.94
C LEU A 17 9.75 14.91 -1.93
N LEU A 18 9.75 13.66 -1.50
CA LEU A 18 10.05 12.53 -2.37
C LEU A 18 8.83 12.23 -3.25
N ALA A 19 9.05 11.93 -4.52
CA ALA A 19 7.95 11.62 -5.44
C ALA A 19 7.16 10.37 -5.01
N GLU A 20 7.82 9.44 -4.33
CA GLU A 20 7.19 8.23 -3.78
C GLU A 20 6.19 8.51 -2.67
N ASP A 21 6.35 9.60 -1.92
CA ASP A 21 5.42 10.01 -0.86
C ASP A 21 4.22 10.80 -1.39
N ILE A 22 4.28 11.29 -2.63
CA ILE A 22 3.24 12.17 -3.18
C ILE A 22 2.12 11.33 -3.79
N LEU A 23 0.90 11.52 -3.27
CA LEU A 23 -0.31 10.89 -3.81
C LEU A 23 -0.83 11.65 -5.02
N TYR A 24 -1.06 12.95 -4.86
CA TYR A 24 -1.50 13.80 -5.95
C TYR A 24 -1.25 15.29 -5.65
N LEU A 25 -1.34 16.09 -6.69
CA LEU A 25 -1.32 17.56 -6.62
C LEU A 25 -2.67 18.08 -7.09
N SER A 26 -3.19 19.12 -6.40
CA SER A 26 -4.41 19.81 -6.78
C SER A 26 -4.19 21.33 -6.86
N LEU A 27 -5.04 22.02 -7.62
CA LEU A 27 -5.05 23.47 -7.66
C LEU A 27 -6.12 24.01 -6.71
N SER A 28 -5.72 24.94 -5.82
CA SER A 28 -6.61 25.71 -4.96
C SER A 28 -6.35 27.21 -5.16
N GLY A 29 -7.18 27.84 -5.95
CA GLY A 29 -6.97 29.24 -6.35
C GLY A 29 -5.67 29.43 -7.12
N ARG A 30 -4.69 30.14 -6.53
CA ARG A 30 -3.35 30.38 -7.11
C ARG A 30 -2.28 29.47 -6.56
N LYS A 31 -2.64 28.54 -5.69
CA LYS A 31 -1.69 27.62 -5.04
C LYS A 31 -1.82 26.22 -5.62
N THR A 32 -0.72 25.53 -5.68
CA THR A 32 -0.67 24.08 -5.82
C THR A 32 -0.65 23.48 -4.43
N VAL A 33 -1.56 22.55 -4.18
CA VAL A 33 -1.67 21.77 -2.95
C VAL A 33 -1.12 20.40 -3.24
N ILE A 34 -0.16 19.96 -2.43
CA ILE A 34 0.54 18.68 -2.57
C ILE A 34 0.07 17.76 -1.45
N HIS A 35 -0.61 16.68 -1.82
CA HIS A 35 -1.11 15.66 -0.89
C HIS A 35 -0.10 14.52 -0.84
N VAL A 36 0.37 14.18 0.37
CA VAL A 36 1.36 13.12 0.58
C VAL A 36 0.84 12.07 1.54
N THR A 37 1.51 10.94 1.59
CA THR A 37 1.19 9.84 2.51
C THR A 37 1.13 10.32 3.97
N GLY A 38 0.29 9.67 4.81
CA GLY A 38 0.08 10.05 6.20
C GLY A 38 -0.70 11.35 6.38
N ASP A 39 -1.62 11.65 5.46
CA ASP A 39 -2.56 12.80 5.48
C ASP A 39 -1.88 14.17 5.60
N ARG A 40 -0.61 14.27 5.18
CA ARG A 40 0.13 15.53 5.18
C ARG A 40 -0.14 16.32 3.92
N ILE A 41 -0.29 17.64 4.07
CA ILE A 41 -0.59 18.56 2.99
C ILE A 41 0.41 19.70 3.00
N TYR A 42 0.91 20.06 1.81
CA TYR A 42 1.79 21.20 1.61
C TYR A 42 1.24 22.12 0.53
N GLU A 43 1.31 23.42 0.76
CA GLU A 43 0.88 24.43 -0.22
C GLU A 43 2.09 25.18 -0.78
N THR A 44 2.10 25.40 -2.09
CA THR A 44 3.15 26.18 -2.75
C THR A 44 2.56 27.07 -3.85
N TYR A 45 3.27 28.12 -4.22
CA TYR A 45 2.95 28.94 -5.39
C TYR A 45 3.62 28.43 -6.67
N THR A 46 4.45 27.38 -6.59
CA THR A 46 5.03 26.75 -7.78
C THR A 46 3.91 26.16 -8.64
N PRO A 47 3.86 26.52 -9.94
CA PRO A 47 2.82 26.02 -10.83
C PRO A 47 2.82 24.49 -10.94
N ILE A 48 1.63 23.89 -10.96
CA ILE A 48 1.47 22.42 -11.06
C ILE A 48 2.14 21.86 -12.34
N ASP A 49 2.19 22.63 -13.43
CA ASP A 49 2.83 22.19 -14.67
C ASP A 49 4.37 22.20 -14.59
N GLU A 50 4.94 23.03 -13.73
CA GLU A 50 6.36 23.00 -13.42
C GLU A 50 6.71 21.78 -12.57
N LEU A 51 5.92 21.50 -11.53
CA LEU A 51 6.07 20.32 -10.69
C LEU A 51 5.89 19.03 -11.51
N ALA A 52 4.95 19.00 -12.47
CA ALA A 52 4.73 17.87 -13.35
C ALA A 52 5.98 17.50 -14.17
N LYS A 53 6.74 18.48 -14.62
CA LYS A 53 8.00 18.23 -15.36
C LYS A 53 9.06 17.54 -14.48
N ASN A 54 9.13 17.94 -13.22
CA ASN A 54 10.09 17.39 -12.26
C ASN A 54 9.70 15.98 -11.78
N LEU A 55 8.38 15.72 -11.68
CA LEU A 55 7.84 14.42 -11.23
C LEU A 55 7.82 13.36 -12.35
N GLY A 56 7.83 13.79 -13.61
CA GLY A 56 7.94 12.90 -14.77
C GLY A 56 6.70 12.05 -15.05
N SER A 57 6.90 10.96 -15.81
CA SER A 57 5.80 10.12 -16.32
C SER A 57 5.04 9.33 -15.26
N ALA A 58 5.62 9.15 -14.07
CA ALA A 58 4.95 8.49 -12.95
C ALA A 58 3.72 9.26 -12.43
N PHE A 59 3.57 10.52 -12.85
CA PHE A 59 2.42 11.35 -12.51
C PHE A 59 1.55 11.64 -13.72
N ILE A 60 0.27 11.32 -13.62
CA ILE A 60 -0.71 11.39 -14.68
C ILE A 60 -1.55 12.66 -14.53
N ARG A 61 -1.57 13.49 -15.56
CA ARG A 61 -2.46 14.66 -15.60
C ARG A 61 -3.88 14.22 -15.90
N VAL A 62 -4.78 14.23 -14.92
CA VAL A 62 -6.13 13.70 -15.08
C VAL A 62 -7.13 14.77 -15.56
N ASP A 63 -6.89 16.01 -15.16
CA ASP A 63 -7.55 17.21 -15.73
C ASP A 63 -6.69 18.46 -15.56
N ARG A 64 -7.28 19.66 -15.72
CA ARG A 64 -6.55 20.93 -15.53
C ARG A 64 -6.13 21.19 -14.07
N CYS A 65 -6.83 20.59 -13.11
CA CYS A 65 -6.64 20.86 -11.68
C CYS A 65 -5.87 19.77 -10.95
N TYR A 66 -5.79 18.56 -11.49
CA TYR A 66 -5.21 17.39 -10.80
C TYR A 66 -4.08 16.75 -11.57
N LEU A 67 -2.99 16.47 -10.87
CA LEU A 67 -1.86 15.65 -11.30
C LEU A 67 -1.70 14.53 -10.27
N VAL A 68 -1.88 13.27 -10.66
CA VAL A 68 -2.02 12.12 -9.74
C VAL A 68 -0.89 11.14 -9.97
N SER A 69 -0.26 10.67 -8.91
CA SER A 69 0.71 9.58 -8.96
C SER A 69 0.02 8.32 -9.50
N ALA A 70 0.61 7.68 -10.51
CA ALA A 70 0.10 6.41 -11.04
C ALA A 70 -0.03 5.35 -9.93
N LYS A 71 0.88 5.38 -8.96
CA LYS A 71 0.86 4.53 -7.78
C LYS A 71 -0.36 4.79 -6.88
N ALA A 72 -0.81 6.04 -6.79
CA ALA A 72 -1.95 6.40 -5.94
C ALA A 72 -3.31 6.05 -6.56
N ILE A 73 -3.38 5.76 -7.86
CA ILE A 73 -4.62 5.40 -8.55
C ILE A 73 -4.94 3.94 -8.25
N HIS A 74 -6.05 3.70 -7.58
CA HIS A 74 -6.58 2.35 -7.38
C HIS A 74 -7.39 1.92 -8.61
N ASP A 75 -8.38 2.72 -9.02
CA ASP A 75 -9.24 2.42 -10.18
C ASP A 75 -9.68 3.71 -10.91
N VAL A 76 -10.11 3.56 -12.17
CA VAL A 76 -10.59 4.64 -13.03
C VAL A 76 -11.97 4.27 -13.61
N THR A 77 -13.01 4.63 -12.88
CA THR A 77 -14.41 4.38 -13.25
C THR A 77 -15.13 5.66 -13.69
N LYS A 78 -16.05 6.15 -12.90
CA LYS A 78 -16.69 7.48 -13.04
C LYS A 78 -15.82 8.57 -12.43
N THR A 79 -15.03 8.19 -11.45
CA THR A 79 -14.02 8.95 -10.72
C THR A 79 -12.67 8.24 -10.83
N ILE A 80 -11.62 8.89 -10.38
CA ILE A 80 -10.35 8.24 -10.08
C ILE A 80 -10.36 7.96 -8.58
N ASP A 81 -10.44 6.68 -8.25
CA ASP A 81 -10.42 6.24 -6.87
C ASP A 81 -8.98 6.02 -6.44
N LEU A 82 -8.59 6.65 -5.33
CA LEU A 82 -7.24 6.61 -4.81
C LEU A 82 -7.09 5.53 -3.74
N ILE A 83 -5.86 5.08 -3.56
CA ILE A 83 -5.48 4.08 -2.54
C ILE A 83 -5.77 4.51 -1.11
N ASN A 84 -5.83 5.83 -0.83
CA ASN A 84 -6.19 6.39 0.49
C ASN A 84 -7.71 6.51 0.70
N GLY A 85 -8.53 6.04 -0.25
CA GLY A 85 -9.98 6.07 -0.19
C GLY A 85 -10.63 7.35 -0.73
N GLU A 86 -9.84 8.35 -1.14
CA GLU A 86 -10.37 9.55 -1.80
C GLU A 86 -10.76 9.25 -3.25
N SER A 87 -11.72 10.01 -3.77
CA SER A 87 -12.13 9.96 -5.17
C SER A 87 -12.00 11.34 -5.81
N LEU A 88 -11.35 11.40 -6.96
CA LEU A 88 -11.14 12.62 -7.71
C LEU A 88 -11.93 12.63 -9.00
N ASP A 89 -12.51 13.80 -9.34
CA ASP A 89 -13.08 14.02 -10.66
C ASP A 89 -11.97 14.13 -11.72
N TYR A 90 -12.29 13.74 -12.94
CA TYR A 90 -11.37 13.86 -14.06
C TYR A 90 -12.08 14.23 -15.37
N ALA A 91 -11.34 14.73 -16.34
CA ALA A 91 -11.86 15.06 -17.65
C ALA A 91 -12.19 13.76 -18.43
N ARG A 92 -13.47 13.39 -18.52
CA ARG A 92 -13.94 12.12 -19.13
C ARG A 92 -13.37 11.84 -20.52
N ARG A 93 -13.13 12.90 -21.32
CA ARG A 93 -12.50 12.80 -22.65
C ARG A 93 -11.08 12.22 -22.58
N ARG A 94 -10.40 12.32 -21.42
CA ARG A 94 -9.04 11.81 -21.19
C ARG A 94 -9.01 10.38 -20.65
N LYS A 95 -10.14 9.74 -20.42
CA LYS A 95 -10.20 8.40 -19.82
C LYS A 95 -9.25 7.41 -20.51
N ARG A 96 -9.29 7.36 -21.84
CA ARG A 96 -8.43 6.45 -22.62
C ARG A 96 -6.95 6.71 -22.41
N GLU A 97 -6.55 7.99 -22.40
CA GLU A 97 -5.17 8.42 -22.17
C GLU A 97 -4.71 8.06 -20.77
N ILE A 98 -5.54 8.35 -19.75
CA ILE A 98 -5.26 8.07 -18.34
C ILE A 98 -5.07 6.56 -18.12
N VAL A 99 -5.99 5.75 -18.61
CA VAL A 99 -5.93 4.27 -18.48
C VAL A 99 -4.69 3.71 -19.17
N GLU A 100 -4.33 4.21 -20.36
CA GLU A 100 -3.14 3.73 -21.06
C GLU A 100 -1.84 4.16 -20.35
N GLN A 101 -1.76 5.39 -19.85
CA GLN A 101 -0.61 5.83 -19.06
C GLN A 101 -0.48 5.00 -17.77
N LEU A 102 -1.59 4.76 -17.08
CA LEU A 102 -1.63 3.93 -15.88
C LEU A 102 -1.15 2.50 -16.18
N ARG A 103 -1.60 1.89 -17.28
CA ARG A 103 -1.16 0.57 -17.71
C ARG A 103 0.36 0.52 -17.93
N ILE A 104 0.92 1.52 -18.60
CA ILE A 104 2.37 1.62 -18.85
C ILE A 104 3.15 1.71 -17.53
N GLU A 105 2.71 2.54 -16.60
CA GLU A 105 3.39 2.70 -15.31
C GLU A 105 3.26 1.43 -14.43
N ARG A 106 2.10 0.78 -14.42
CA ARG A 106 1.90 -0.51 -13.74
C ARG A 106 2.79 -1.61 -14.30
N GLN A 107 2.99 -1.67 -15.62
CA GLN A 107 3.94 -2.61 -16.23
C GLN A 107 5.39 -2.38 -15.77
N LYS A 108 5.81 -1.12 -15.57
CA LYS A 108 7.15 -0.82 -15.02
C LYS A 108 7.29 -1.34 -13.59
N ILE A 109 6.25 -1.16 -12.78
CA ILE A 109 6.18 -1.70 -11.41
C ILE A 109 6.27 -3.22 -11.46
N GLY A 110 5.43 -3.89 -12.27
CA GLY A 110 5.43 -5.34 -12.45
C GLY A 110 6.82 -5.90 -12.77
N ARG A 111 7.55 -5.29 -13.69
CA ARG A 111 8.94 -5.70 -14.01
C ARG A 111 9.92 -5.55 -12.83
N THR A 112 9.62 -4.65 -11.89
CA THR A 112 10.43 -4.53 -10.67
C THR A 112 10.12 -5.67 -9.70
N LEU A 113 8.86 -6.12 -9.67
CA LEU A 113 8.43 -7.26 -8.85
C LEU A 113 8.94 -8.61 -9.37
N GLU A 114 9.15 -8.74 -10.69
CA GLU A 114 9.75 -9.95 -11.31
C GLU A 114 11.19 -10.22 -10.84
N ARG A 115 11.89 -9.21 -10.31
CA ARG A 115 13.20 -9.37 -9.65
C ARG A 115 13.00 -9.76 -8.19
N ASN A 116 12.42 -10.92 -8.00
CA ASN A 116 12.06 -11.39 -6.68
C ASN A 116 13.29 -12.00 -5.97
N ASP A 117 13.77 -11.34 -4.92
CA ASP A 117 14.82 -11.85 -4.02
C ASP A 117 14.21 -12.66 -2.85
N ALA A 118 12.92 -13.04 -2.93
CA ALA A 118 12.26 -13.82 -1.92
C ALA A 118 12.83 -15.26 -1.85
N PRO A 119 12.73 -15.91 -0.69
CA PRO A 119 13.11 -17.30 -0.55
C PRO A 119 12.43 -18.21 -1.59
N ALA A 120 13.20 -19.12 -2.19
CA ALA A 120 12.72 -19.99 -3.27
C ALA A 120 12.03 -21.27 -2.75
N SER A 121 12.10 -21.54 -1.45
CA SER A 121 11.53 -22.74 -0.83
C SER A 121 11.00 -22.46 0.57
N GLN A 122 10.12 -23.33 1.06
CA GLN A 122 9.60 -23.26 2.43
C GLN A 122 10.72 -23.35 3.47
N GLU A 123 11.74 -24.15 3.23
CA GLU A 123 12.89 -24.26 4.13
C GLU A 123 13.65 -22.93 4.24
N GLU A 124 13.79 -22.19 3.13
CA GLU A 124 14.42 -20.87 3.12
C GLU A 124 13.56 -19.83 3.82
N TYR A 125 12.23 -19.86 3.66
CA TYR A 125 11.31 -19.01 4.41
C TYR A 125 11.42 -19.27 5.92
N HIS A 126 11.40 -20.53 6.36
CA HIS A 126 11.57 -20.88 7.78
C HIS A 126 12.92 -20.41 8.32
N ARG A 127 14.00 -20.56 7.55
CA ARG A 127 15.31 -20.04 7.95
C ARG A 127 15.34 -18.52 8.06
N HIS A 128 14.70 -17.83 7.12
CA HIS A 128 14.63 -16.39 7.11
C HIS A 128 13.85 -15.82 8.29
N TYR A 129 12.71 -16.46 8.60
CA TYR A 129 11.77 -16.01 9.63
C TYR A 129 11.85 -16.79 10.95
N ALA A 130 12.91 -17.57 11.19
CA ALA A 130 13.06 -18.42 12.38
C ALA A 130 12.86 -17.66 13.72
N SER A 131 13.20 -16.38 13.77
CA SER A 131 12.97 -15.53 14.95
C SER A 131 11.50 -15.26 15.25
N PHE A 132 10.60 -15.46 14.27
CA PHE A 132 9.16 -15.29 14.43
C PHE A 132 8.41 -16.57 14.81
N ASP A 133 9.06 -17.76 14.80
CA ASP A 133 8.40 -19.03 15.08
C ASP A 133 7.74 -19.08 16.47
N HIS A 134 8.34 -18.40 17.45
CA HIS A 134 7.94 -18.47 18.85
C HIS A 134 7.37 -17.17 19.43
N VAL A 135 7.14 -16.15 18.60
CA VAL A 135 6.51 -14.92 19.09
C VAL A 135 5.03 -15.15 19.41
N PRO A 136 4.47 -14.44 20.42
CA PRO A 136 3.11 -14.67 20.89
C PRO A 136 2.03 -13.96 20.05
N PHE A 137 2.36 -13.50 18.87
CA PHE A 137 1.43 -12.88 17.93
C PHE A 137 1.52 -13.56 16.57
N ALA A 138 0.44 -13.53 15.82
CA ALA A 138 0.42 -14.11 14.49
C ALA A 138 1.31 -13.28 13.54
N PHE A 139 2.17 -13.99 12.80
CA PHE A 139 3.01 -13.40 11.77
C PHE A 139 2.93 -14.22 10.49
N THR A 140 2.81 -13.54 9.36
CA THR A 140 2.85 -14.13 8.03
C THR A 140 3.61 -13.25 7.05
N ASP A 141 4.27 -13.86 6.09
CA ASP A 141 4.69 -13.23 4.84
C ASP A 141 3.76 -13.68 3.73
N ILE A 142 3.20 -12.75 3.00
CA ILE A 142 2.28 -12.98 1.89
C ILE A 142 2.85 -12.42 0.60
N GLU A 143 2.71 -13.18 -0.48
CA GLU A 143 3.02 -12.77 -1.84
C GLU A 143 1.76 -12.33 -2.54
N MET A 144 1.75 -11.11 -3.09
CA MET A 144 0.61 -10.57 -3.82
C MET A 144 0.46 -11.21 -5.19
N VAL A 145 -0.78 -11.57 -5.54
CA VAL A 145 -1.14 -12.05 -6.88
C VAL A 145 -1.71 -10.89 -7.68
N PHE A 146 -1.10 -10.59 -8.81
CA PHE A 146 -1.52 -9.50 -9.69
C PHE A 146 -2.20 -10.03 -10.95
N SER A 147 -3.22 -9.29 -11.43
CA SER A 147 -3.83 -9.52 -12.74
C SER A 147 -2.87 -9.13 -13.88
N GLU A 148 -3.25 -9.45 -15.13
CA GLU A 148 -2.52 -8.98 -16.33
C GLU A 148 -2.42 -7.45 -16.41
N GLU A 149 -3.35 -6.72 -15.77
CA GLU A 149 -3.36 -5.26 -15.69
C GLU A 149 -2.53 -4.73 -14.50
N HIS A 150 -1.81 -5.63 -13.81
CA HIS A 150 -0.99 -5.32 -12.62
C HIS A 150 -1.77 -4.69 -11.46
N SER A 151 -3.02 -5.09 -11.26
CA SER A 151 -3.80 -4.83 -10.06
C SER A 151 -3.80 -6.05 -9.15
N ALA A 152 -3.67 -5.87 -7.84
CA ALA A 152 -3.74 -6.98 -6.90
C ALA A 152 -5.14 -7.60 -6.90
N VAL A 153 -5.21 -8.92 -6.99
CA VAL A 153 -6.45 -9.70 -7.04
C VAL A 153 -6.57 -10.74 -5.94
N ASP A 154 -5.43 -11.15 -5.36
CA ASP A 154 -5.35 -12.14 -4.28
C ASP A 154 -3.97 -12.07 -3.62
N TRP A 155 -3.69 -12.92 -2.65
CA TRP A 155 -2.37 -13.16 -2.11
C TRP A 155 -2.18 -14.62 -1.73
N ILE A 156 -0.93 -15.07 -1.68
CA ILE A 156 -0.53 -16.42 -1.29
C ILE A 156 0.22 -16.32 0.04
N PHE A 157 -0.11 -17.16 1.00
CA PHE A 157 0.65 -17.29 2.24
C PHE A 157 1.98 -18.00 1.95
N ARG A 158 3.10 -17.30 2.12
CA ARG A 158 4.43 -17.88 1.89
C ARG A 158 5.10 -18.36 3.17
N TYR A 159 4.82 -17.71 4.28
CA TYR A 159 5.25 -18.11 5.61
C TYR A 159 4.16 -17.78 6.62
N GLY A 160 4.10 -18.58 7.68
CA GLY A 160 3.28 -18.30 8.85
C GLY A 160 3.83 -19.03 10.08
N ASN A 161 3.71 -18.39 11.24
CA ASN A 161 4.09 -18.98 12.49
C ASN A 161 2.92 -19.75 13.14
N ARG A 162 3.20 -20.43 14.24
CA ARG A 162 2.17 -21.19 14.99
C ARG A 162 1.00 -20.31 15.44
N ALA A 163 1.28 -19.06 15.86
CA ALA A 163 0.23 -18.16 16.31
C ALA A 163 -0.72 -17.75 15.17
N LEU A 164 -0.25 -17.75 13.89
CA LEU A 164 -1.12 -17.59 12.73
C LEU A 164 -2.12 -18.75 12.61
N ALA A 165 -1.65 -19.99 12.71
CA ALA A 165 -2.53 -21.16 12.65
C ALA A 165 -3.61 -21.13 13.75
N GLU A 166 -3.24 -20.70 14.95
CA GLU A 166 -4.17 -20.52 16.07
C GLU A 166 -5.20 -19.41 15.82
N LEU A 167 -4.77 -18.29 15.24
CA LEU A 167 -5.63 -17.16 14.90
C LEU A 167 -6.60 -17.51 13.78
N GLU A 168 -6.11 -18.08 12.67
CA GLU A 168 -6.92 -18.47 11.51
C GLU A 168 -7.75 -19.75 11.75
N LYS A 169 -7.49 -20.45 12.87
CA LYS A 169 -8.14 -21.73 13.23
C LYS A 169 -7.94 -22.83 12.17
N LEU A 170 -6.84 -22.74 11.45
CA LEU A 170 -6.44 -23.67 10.39
C LEU A 170 -4.98 -24.10 10.59
N PRO A 171 -4.63 -25.35 10.29
CA PRO A 171 -3.24 -25.77 10.32
C PRO A 171 -2.42 -25.09 9.22
N LEU A 172 -1.13 -24.82 9.48
CA LEU A 172 -0.25 -24.10 8.54
C LEU A 172 -0.19 -24.79 7.17
N GLU A 173 -0.28 -26.10 7.11
CA GLU A 173 -0.26 -26.88 5.87
C GLU A 173 -1.44 -26.58 4.94
N GLN A 174 -2.53 -26.00 5.48
CA GLN A 174 -3.68 -25.57 4.70
C GLN A 174 -3.60 -24.09 4.31
N LEU A 175 -2.71 -23.35 4.94
CA LEU A 175 -2.49 -21.92 4.66
C LEU A 175 -1.34 -21.73 3.68
N ILE A 176 -0.18 -22.32 3.99
CA ILE A 176 1.07 -22.08 3.26
C ILE A 176 0.98 -22.61 1.82
N ASP A 177 1.47 -21.81 0.88
CA ASP A 177 1.42 -22.02 -0.58
C ASP A 177 0.00 -22.08 -1.16
N HIS A 178 -1.00 -21.67 -0.38
CA HIS A 178 -2.37 -21.51 -0.86
C HIS A 178 -2.75 -20.03 -0.93
N SER A 179 -3.58 -19.69 -1.94
CA SER A 179 -4.09 -18.34 -2.03
C SER A 179 -5.23 -18.11 -1.03
N PHE A 180 -5.34 -16.88 -0.53
CA PHE A 180 -6.39 -16.52 0.41
C PHE A 180 -7.77 -16.83 -0.16
N GLY A 181 -8.04 -16.44 -1.41
CA GLY A 181 -9.34 -16.67 -2.06
C GLY A 181 -9.68 -18.15 -2.27
N SER A 182 -8.67 -19.06 -2.26
CA SER A 182 -8.93 -20.51 -2.32
C SER A 182 -9.36 -21.10 -0.98
N ILE A 183 -8.98 -20.44 0.14
CA ILE A 183 -9.29 -20.86 1.50
C ILE A 183 -10.55 -20.16 2.00
N PHE A 184 -10.65 -18.86 1.77
CA PHE A 184 -11.72 -17.98 2.25
C PHE A 184 -12.49 -17.37 1.08
N PRO A 185 -13.68 -17.87 0.74
CA PRO A 185 -14.40 -17.51 -0.48
C PRO A 185 -14.96 -16.07 -0.51
N ASN A 186 -15.00 -15.38 0.62
CA ASN A 186 -15.60 -14.05 0.76
C ASN A 186 -14.56 -13.02 1.21
N MET A 187 -13.45 -12.91 0.48
CA MET A 187 -12.41 -11.92 0.77
C MET A 187 -12.96 -10.48 0.75
N ASP A 188 -12.73 -9.75 1.84
CA ASP A 188 -13.02 -8.31 1.86
C ASP A 188 -11.92 -7.54 1.11
N ALA A 189 -12.32 -6.78 0.10
CA ALA A 189 -11.41 -5.98 -0.73
C ALA A 189 -10.57 -4.95 0.06
N LYS A 190 -10.97 -4.60 1.29
CA LYS A 190 -10.22 -3.67 2.15
C LYS A 190 -8.84 -4.21 2.51
N TRP A 191 -8.71 -5.52 2.80
CA TRP A 191 -7.45 -6.17 3.13
C TRP A 191 -6.51 -6.15 1.94
N LEU A 192 -7.03 -6.51 0.77
CA LEU A 192 -6.27 -6.52 -0.48
C LEU A 192 -5.62 -5.17 -0.77
N ARG A 193 -6.35 -4.07 -0.58
CA ARG A 193 -5.83 -2.71 -0.82
C ARG A 193 -4.68 -2.33 0.11
N VAL A 194 -4.78 -2.70 1.38
CA VAL A 194 -3.71 -2.40 2.36
C VAL A 194 -2.45 -3.18 2.02
N TYR A 195 -2.59 -4.47 1.71
CA TYR A 195 -1.45 -5.32 1.35
C TYR A 195 -0.83 -4.90 0.02
N GLU A 196 -1.65 -4.54 -0.98
CA GLU A 196 -1.17 -3.99 -2.26
C GLU A 196 -0.34 -2.72 -2.05
N ARG A 197 -0.79 -1.79 -1.21
CA ARG A 197 -0.03 -0.58 -0.88
C ARG A 197 1.32 -0.90 -0.26
N THR A 198 1.34 -1.80 0.69
CA THR A 198 2.56 -2.23 1.36
C THR A 198 3.52 -2.89 0.38
N ALA A 199 3.04 -3.85 -0.42
CA ALA A 199 3.87 -4.63 -1.33
C ALA A 199 4.41 -3.82 -2.52
N LEU A 200 3.61 -2.87 -3.05
CA LEU A 200 3.99 -2.08 -4.22
C LEU A 200 4.73 -0.79 -3.87
N TYR A 201 4.41 -0.19 -2.72
CA TYR A 201 4.85 1.17 -2.41
C TYR A 201 5.80 1.24 -1.23
N GLY A 202 6.06 0.11 -0.58
CA GLY A 202 6.96 0.04 0.57
C GLY A 202 6.43 0.76 1.80
N GLU A 203 5.11 0.98 1.88
CA GLU A 203 4.48 1.64 3.03
C GLU A 203 4.37 0.67 4.21
N THR A 204 4.64 1.16 5.42
CA THR A 204 4.26 0.47 6.65
C THR A 204 2.92 1.01 7.10
N LEU A 205 1.91 0.16 7.20
CA LEU A 205 0.53 0.53 7.47
C LEU A 205 -0.01 -0.20 8.70
N GLU A 206 -0.85 0.49 9.44
CA GLU A 206 -1.65 -0.11 10.51
C GLU A 206 -3.12 -0.08 10.08
N ILE A 207 -3.80 -1.20 10.22
CA ILE A 207 -5.25 -1.31 10.04
C ILE A 207 -5.87 -2.00 11.24
N THR A 208 -7.01 -1.49 11.67
CA THR A 208 -7.83 -2.12 12.70
C THR A 208 -9.23 -2.27 12.13
N ASP A 209 -9.69 -3.51 11.99
CA ASP A 209 -11.01 -3.81 11.48
C ASP A 209 -11.46 -5.22 11.88
N TYR A 210 -12.75 -5.49 11.70
CA TYR A 210 -13.33 -6.80 11.91
C TYR A 210 -13.08 -7.71 10.71
N SER A 211 -12.59 -8.94 10.98
CA SER A 211 -12.45 -10.00 9.99
C SER A 211 -13.60 -10.99 10.16
N PRO A 212 -14.54 -11.03 9.22
CA PRO A 212 -15.67 -11.96 9.29
C PRO A 212 -15.25 -13.42 9.06
N GLU A 213 -14.10 -13.65 8.38
CA GLU A 213 -13.58 -14.97 8.06
C GLU A 213 -13.24 -15.78 9.33
N ILE A 214 -12.73 -15.08 10.34
CA ILE A 214 -12.33 -15.70 11.61
C ILE A 214 -13.14 -15.20 12.81
N ASP A 215 -14.16 -14.36 12.57
CA ASP A 215 -15.03 -13.75 13.60
C ASP A 215 -14.21 -13.01 14.68
N THR A 216 -13.32 -12.12 14.25
CA THR A 216 -12.38 -11.47 15.17
C THR A 216 -12.09 -10.03 14.75
N GLU A 217 -12.02 -9.12 15.71
CA GLU A 217 -11.53 -7.77 15.51
C GLU A 217 -10.00 -7.79 15.52
N LEU A 218 -9.40 -7.53 14.36
CA LEU A 218 -7.96 -7.57 14.15
C LEU A 218 -7.35 -6.16 14.18
N LYS A 219 -6.16 -6.08 14.76
CA LYS A 219 -5.18 -5.04 14.49
C LYS A 219 -4.05 -5.67 13.71
N ILE A 220 -3.75 -5.15 12.52
CA ILE A 220 -2.71 -5.66 11.64
C ILE A 220 -1.71 -4.54 11.37
N ILE A 221 -0.42 -4.87 11.51
CA ILE A 221 0.69 -4.02 11.07
C ILE A 221 1.31 -4.68 9.86
N CYS A 222 1.24 -3.99 8.71
CA CYS A 222 1.78 -4.45 7.44
C CYS A 222 3.06 -3.68 7.11
N PHE A 223 4.07 -4.37 6.62
CA PHE A 223 5.35 -3.77 6.22
C PHE A 223 5.96 -4.52 5.03
N PRO A 224 6.74 -3.84 4.17
CA PRO A 224 7.36 -4.46 3.02
C PRO A 224 8.43 -5.47 3.44
N THR A 225 8.49 -6.61 2.76
CA THR A 225 9.51 -7.66 2.95
C THR A 225 10.34 -7.84 1.68
N PHE A 226 9.81 -8.53 0.70
CA PHE A 226 10.42 -8.70 -0.60
C PHE A 226 9.63 -7.96 -1.70
N PRO A 227 10.16 -7.76 -2.90
CA PRO A 227 9.38 -7.23 -4.02
C PRO A 227 8.09 -8.02 -4.24
N GLY A 228 6.94 -7.35 -4.17
CA GLY A 228 5.63 -7.99 -4.29
C GLY A 228 5.12 -8.72 -3.03
N HIS A 229 5.86 -8.66 -1.93
CA HIS A 229 5.49 -9.29 -0.67
C HIS A 229 5.15 -8.26 0.41
N CYS A 230 4.41 -8.75 1.42
CA CYS A 230 4.02 -8.00 2.60
C CYS A 230 4.15 -8.89 3.84
N GLY A 231 4.92 -8.45 4.82
CA GLY A 231 4.92 -9.02 6.16
C GLY A 231 3.76 -8.47 6.96
N CYS A 232 3.01 -9.33 7.65
CA CYS A 232 1.86 -8.93 8.45
C CYS A 232 2.00 -9.46 9.88
N MET A 233 1.96 -8.56 10.86
CA MET A 233 1.78 -8.89 12.26
C MET A 233 0.31 -8.69 12.61
N LEU A 234 -0.36 -9.78 13.03
CA LEU A 234 -1.80 -9.77 13.31
C LEU A 234 -2.04 -9.99 14.81
N PHE A 235 -2.93 -9.18 15.37
CA PHE A 235 -3.28 -9.21 16.77
C PHE A 235 -4.79 -9.28 16.92
N ASP A 236 -5.29 -10.25 17.68
CA ASP A 236 -6.67 -10.23 18.17
C ASP A 236 -6.80 -9.12 19.23
N ARG A 237 -7.58 -8.09 18.94
CA ARG A 237 -7.77 -6.95 19.86
C ARG A 237 -8.30 -7.33 21.23
N ARG A 238 -9.02 -8.44 21.33
CA ARG A 238 -9.55 -8.95 22.61
C ARG A 238 -8.45 -9.44 23.56
N THR A 239 -7.29 -9.81 22.99
CA THR A 239 -6.14 -10.31 23.75
C THR A 239 -5.14 -9.22 24.14
N ILE A 240 -5.22 -8.03 23.53
CA ILE A 240 -4.31 -6.91 23.78
C ILE A 240 -4.86 -6.05 24.93
N GLN A 241 -4.11 -5.97 26.03
CA GLN A 241 -4.38 -5.03 27.11
C GLN A 241 -3.68 -3.69 26.82
N THR A 242 -4.45 -2.61 26.73
CA THR A 242 -3.90 -1.27 26.60
C THR A 242 -3.59 -0.72 27.99
N VAL A 243 -2.32 -0.53 28.32
CA VAL A 243 -1.90 0.17 29.51
C VAL A 243 -1.76 1.66 29.17
N GLN A 244 -2.60 2.51 29.75
CA GLN A 244 -2.42 3.96 29.62
C GLN A 244 -1.19 4.39 30.43
N GLY A 245 -0.19 4.95 29.75
CA GLY A 245 0.92 5.61 30.41
C GLY A 245 0.40 6.83 31.20
N SER A 246 0.72 6.92 32.47
CA SER A 246 0.47 8.13 33.24
C SER A 246 1.33 9.25 32.65
N THR A 247 0.72 10.19 31.94
CA THR A 247 1.30 11.51 31.69
C THR A 247 1.40 12.22 33.04
N SER A 248 2.57 12.20 33.64
CA SER A 248 2.88 13.13 34.74
C SER A 248 2.99 14.52 34.12
N GLU A 249 1.92 15.31 34.21
CA GLU A 249 2.00 16.75 34.08
C GLU A 249 2.89 17.26 35.20
N ASN A 250 4.06 17.78 34.83
CA ASN A 250 4.89 18.68 35.64
C ASN A 250 4.97 20.02 34.94
#